data_f436fcf18f1050f3df57567d71c86de1
#
_entry.id   f436fcf18f1050f3df57567d71c86de1
#
_cell.length_a   1.000
_cell.length_b   1.000
_cell.length_c   1.000
_cell.angle_alpha   90.00
_cell.angle_beta   90.00
_cell.angle_gamma   90.00
#
_symmetry.space_group_name_H-M   'P 1'
#
loop_
_entity.id
_entity.type
_entity.pdbx_description
1 polymer ?
#
loop_
_entity_poly.entity_id
_entity_poly.type
_entity_poly.pdbx_seq_one_letter_code
_entity_poly.pdbx_strand_id
1 'polypeptide(L)'
;GLCFKTGNVVILKGGSDAFHSIQAIVTCIRRTLSEANVNPDALLLIEDTSRETTAAFMKLNRYVDVLIPRGGAGLIRAVVENSTIPVIETGTGNCHIFVDASADLSMAVDIIINAKTQRVGVCNACESLLIHREVKDKLLPVLAARLQEKHVEIRGDQEICELVPDAVTAT
;
A
#
# COMPACT_ATOMS: atom_id res chain seq x y z
N GLY A 1 12.08 12.34 4.36
CA GLY A 1 12.26 12.29 5.82
C GLY A 1 13.30 11.26 6.23
N LEU A 2 13.01 9.95 6.06
CA LEU A 2 13.88 8.87 6.57
C LEU A 2 15.31 8.95 6.00
N CYS A 3 15.45 8.96 4.68
CA CYS A 3 16.78 9.02 4.04
C CYS A 3 17.56 10.27 4.46
N PHE A 4 16.93 11.42 4.52
CA PHE A 4 17.56 12.67 4.96
C PHE A 4 18.06 12.57 6.43
N LYS A 5 17.26 11.98 7.33
CA LYS A 5 17.67 11.79 8.75
C LYS A 5 18.88 10.86 8.89
N THR A 6 19.10 9.97 7.94
CA THR A 6 20.23 9.05 7.91
C THR A 6 21.41 9.54 7.06
N GLY A 7 21.39 10.81 6.63
CA GLY A 7 22.48 11.45 5.88
C GLY A 7 22.53 11.08 4.41
N ASN A 8 21.47 10.52 3.84
CA ASN A 8 21.43 10.14 2.43
C ASN A 8 20.77 11.22 1.57
N VAL A 9 21.30 11.42 0.36
CA VAL A 9 20.63 12.19 -0.70
C VAL A 9 19.44 11.38 -1.23
N VAL A 10 18.36 12.08 -1.59
CA VAL A 10 17.14 11.47 -2.12
C VAL A 10 16.85 12.00 -3.51
N ILE A 11 16.73 11.12 -4.48
CA ILE A 11 16.26 11.44 -5.82
C ILE A 11 14.85 10.89 -5.96
N LEU A 12 13.88 11.76 -6.14
CA LEU A 12 12.48 11.40 -6.33
C LEU A 12 12.15 11.30 -7.82
N LYS A 13 11.37 10.29 -8.18
CA LYS A 13 10.74 10.16 -9.49
C LYS A 13 9.27 9.83 -9.28
N GLY A 14 8.39 10.76 -9.64
CA GLY A 14 6.95 10.63 -9.51
C GLY A 14 6.27 10.10 -10.77
N GLY A 15 5.00 9.69 -10.64
CA GLY A 15 4.11 9.47 -11.78
C GLY A 15 3.59 10.79 -12.36
N SER A 16 3.10 10.75 -13.61
CA SER A 16 2.60 11.93 -14.31
C SER A 16 1.41 12.60 -13.63
N ASP A 17 0.53 11.81 -13.06
CA ASP A 17 -0.71 12.23 -12.39
C ASP A 17 -0.48 13.02 -11.09
N ALA A 18 0.61 12.76 -10.39
CA ALA A 18 0.95 13.47 -9.15
C ALA A 18 2.12 14.47 -9.32
N PHE A 19 2.64 14.66 -10.54
CA PHE A 19 3.89 15.39 -10.79
C PHE A 19 3.87 16.81 -10.22
N HIS A 20 2.84 17.61 -10.51
CA HIS A 20 2.75 19.00 -10.05
C HIS A 20 2.71 19.10 -8.52
N SER A 21 2.02 18.18 -7.85
CA SER A 21 1.98 18.14 -6.38
C SER A 21 3.35 17.79 -5.80
N ILE A 22 4.04 16.82 -6.38
CA ILE A 22 5.39 16.41 -5.96
C ILE A 22 6.37 17.58 -6.19
N GLN A 23 6.33 18.24 -7.34
CA GLN A 23 7.17 19.39 -7.67
C GLN A 23 6.98 20.53 -6.67
N ALA A 24 5.74 20.88 -6.33
CA ALA A 24 5.45 21.91 -5.35
C ALA A 24 6.02 21.58 -3.96
N ILE A 25 5.86 20.33 -3.52
CA ILE A 25 6.38 19.84 -2.23
C ILE A 25 7.92 19.88 -2.24
N VAL A 26 8.56 19.38 -3.31
CA VAL A 26 10.02 19.38 -3.43
C VAL A 26 10.57 20.80 -3.42
N THR A 27 9.96 21.72 -4.16
CA THR A 27 10.33 23.14 -4.19
C THR A 27 10.27 23.77 -2.80
N CYS A 28 9.19 23.51 -2.05
CA CYS A 28 9.03 23.99 -0.68
C CYS A 28 10.14 23.44 0.24
N ILE A 29 10.42 22.14 0.18
CA ILE A 29 11.45 21.50 1.01
C ILE A 29 12.84 22.04 0.65
N ARG A 30 13.19 22.14 -0.64
CA ARG A 30 14.50 22.67 -1.08
C ARG A 30 14.71 24.10 -0.63
N ARG A 31 13.68 24.95 -0.68
CA ARG A 31 13.73 26.31 -0.14
C ARG A 31 14.02 26.29 1.37
N THR A 32 13.30 25.50 2.13
CA THR A 32 13.50 25.38 3.58
C THR A 32 14.90 24.86 3.93
N LEU A 33 15.45 23.92 3.15
CA LEU A 33 16.83 23.46 3.32
C LEU A 33 17.83 24.63 3.12
N SER A 34 17.65 25.43 2.07
CA SER A 34 18.49 26.60 1.81
C SER A 34 18.41 27.63 2.93
N GLU A 35 17.20 27.93 3.42
CA GLU A 35 16.98 28.84 4.55
C GLU A 35 17.64 28.36 5.84
N ALA A 36 17.74 27.03 6.02
CA ALA A 36 18.42 26.39 7.13
C ALA A 36 19.95 26.20 6.92
N ASN A 37 20.54 26.76 5.87
CA ASN A 37 21.93 26.56 5.47
C ASN A 37 22.31 25.09 5.22
N VAL A 38 21.35 24.27 4.78
CA VAL A 38 21.57 22.88 4.34
C VAL A 38 21.56 22.84 2.82
N ASN A 39 22.46 22.03 2.23
CA ASN A 39 22.50 21.90 0.78
C ASN A 39 21.14 21.40 0.24
N PRO A 40 20.44 22.18 -0.61
CA PRO A 40 19.15 21.79 -1.18
C PRO A 40 19.24 20.57 -2.11
N ASP A 41 20.42 20.21 -2.60
CA ASP A 41 20.64 19.02 -3.42
C ASP A 41 20.60 17.72 -2.62
N ALA A 42 20.42 17.78 -1.30
CA ALA A 42 20.02 16.63 -0.49
C ALA A 42 18.66 16.05 -0.91
N LEU A 43 17.85 16.82 -1.67
CA LEU A 43 16.60 16.37 -2.28
C LEU A 43 16.54 16.82 -3.74
N LEU A 44 16.47 15.84 -4.65
CA LEU A 44 16.37 16.05 -6.08
C LEU A 44 15.05 15.47 -6.62
N LEU A 45 14.58 16.02 -7.74
CA LEU A 45 13.41 15.53 -8.46
C LEU A 45 13.76 15.30 -9.92
N ILE A 46 13.41 14.14 -10.46
CA ILE A 46 13.42 13.90 -11.90
C ILE A 46 12.13 14.47 -12.48
N GLU A 47 12.24 15.49 -13.31
CA GLU A 47 11.09 16.22 -13.86
C GLU A 47 10.45 15.49 -15.02
N ASP A 48 11.23 14.74 -15.81
CA ASP A 48 10.69 13.93 -16.88
C ASP A 48 10.02 12.66 -16.35
N THR A 49 8.71 12.56 -16.59
CA THR A 49 7.87 11.45 -16.13
C THR A 49 7.83 10.29 -17.11
N SER A 50 8.53 10.35 -18.24
CA SER A 50 8.53 9.33 -19.30
C SER A 50 9.03 7.96 -18.82
N ARG A 51 8.66 6.92 -19.56
CA ARG A 51 9.14 5.55 -19.30
C ARG A 51 10.61 5.40 -19.70
N GLU A 52 11.03 6.12 -20.73
CA GLU A 52 12.40 6.16 -21.24
C GLU A 52 13.34 6.69 -20.16
N THR A 53 13.00 7.80 -19.53
CA THR A 53 13.76 8.36 -18.41
C THR A 53 13.79 7.41 -17.22
N THR A 54 12.69 6.72 -16.92
CA THR A 54 12.67 5.70 -15.87
C THR A 54 13.64 4.56 -16.18
N ALA A 55 13.64 4.07 -17.43
CA ALA A 55 14.55 2.99 -17.85
C ALA A 55 16.02 3.42 -17.82
N ALA A 56 16.32 4.66 -18.23
CA ALA A 56 17.67 5.22 -18.16
C ALA A 56 18.13 5.38 -16.70
N PHE A 57 17.24 5.88 -15.82
CA PHE A 57 17.56 6.07 -14.41
C PHE A 57 17.92 4.74 -13.71
N MET A 58 17.23 3.66 -14.01
CA MET A 58 17.51 2.32 -13.45
C MET A 58 18.90 1.77 -13.79
N LYS A 59 19.63 2.42 -14.72
CA LYS A 59 20.99 2.03 -15.15
C LYS A 59 22.09 2.90 -14.52
N LEU A 60 21.75 3.89 -13.71
CA LEU A 60 22.69 4.86 -13.14
C LEU A 60 23.41 4.33 -11.88
N ASN A 61 23.83 3.08 -11.88
CA ASN A 61 24.52 2.43 -10.75
C ASN A 61 25.87 3.09 -10.35
N ARG A 62 26.41 4.02 -11.16
CA ARG A 62 27.58 4.82 -10.80
C ARG A 62 27.26 6.02 -9.91
N TYR A 63 25.97 6.40 -9.81
CA TYR A 63 25.50 7.60 -9.13
C TYR A 63 24.44 7.33 -8.06
N VAL A 64 23.80 6.17 -8.13
CA VAL A 64 22.70 5.80 -7.24
C VAL A 64 23.01 4.44 -6.59
N ASP A 65 23.05 4.42 -5.27
CA ASP A 65 23.42 3.25 -4.48
C ASP A 65 22.26 2.26 -4.33
N VAL A 66 21.02 2.76 -4.24
CA VAL A 66 19.83 1.92 -4.02
C VAL A 66 18.57 2.53 -4.62
N LEU A 67 17.71 1.67 -5.17
CA LEU A 67 16.35 2.01 -5.61
C LEU A 67 15.32 1.46 -4.63
N ILE A 68 14.33 2.29 -4.32
CA ILE A 68 13.19 1.90 -3.48
C ILE A 68 11.91 2.17 -4.29
N PRO A 69 11.45 1.21 -5.11
CA PRO A 69 10.26 1.40 -5.92
C PRO A 69 9.00 1.45 -5.06
N ARG A 70 8.07 2.33 -5.42
CA ARG A 70 6.74 2.43 -4.84
C ARG A 70 5.71 2.49 -5.95
N GLY A 71 4.74 1.59 -5.94
CA GLY A 71 3.70 1.51 -6.95
C GLY A 71 3.06 0.12 -7.03
N GLY A 72 2.33 -0.13 -8.09
CA GLY A 72 1.71 -1.43 -8.33
C GLY A 72 2.73 -2.52 -8.70
N ALA A 73 2.30 -3.79 -8.58
CA ALA A 73 3.14 -4.98 -8.80
C ALA A 73 3.89 -4.96 -10.15
N GLY A 74 3.26 -4.45 -11.22
CA GLY A 74 3.88 -4.34 -12.54
C GLY A 74 5.10 -3.40 -12.56
N LEU A 75 5.01 -2.26 -11.87
CA LEU A 75 6.15 -1.34 -11.76
C LEU A 75 7.28 -1.96 -10.94
N ILE A 76 6.94 -2.55 -9.79
CA ILE A 76 7.95 -3.17 -8.92
C ILE A 76 8.69 -4.27 -9.68
N ARG A 77 7.97 -5.16 -10.37
CA ARG A 77 8.55 -6.21 -11.20
C ARG A 77 9.46 -5.65 -12.29
N ALA A 78 8.99 -4.63 -13.03
CA ALA A 78 9.79 -4.00 -14.08
C ALA A 78 11.09 -3.40 -13.54
N VAL A 79 11.07 -2.80 -12.33
CA VAL A 79 12.29 -2.27 -11.69
C VAL A 79 13.23 -3.40 -11.31
N VAL A 80 12.74 -4.46 -10.68
CA VAL A 80 13.57 -5.62 -10.24
C VAL A 80 14.23 -6.30 -11.43
N GLU A 81 13.48 -6.51 -12.52
CA GLU A 81 13.99 -7.21 -13.71
C GLU A 81 14.98 -6.37 -14.54
N ASN A 82 14.84 -5.04 -14.52
CA ASN A 82 15.58 -4.16 -15.43
C ASN A 82 16.63 -3.28 -14.76
N SER A 83 16.65 -3.16 -13.43
CA SER A 83 17.61 -2.30 -12.75
C SER A 83 19.01 -2.93 -12.67
N THR A 84 20.04 -2.11 -12.86
CA THR A 84 21.41 -2.44 -12.49
C THR A 84 21.82 -1.89 -11.11
N ILE A 85 20.93 -1.10 -10.51
CA ILE A 85 21.07 -0.57 -9.16
C ILE A 85 20.44 -1.58 -8.20
N PRO A 86 21.02 -1.86 -7.02
CA PRO A 86 20.39 -2.67 -5.99
C PRO A 86 18.97 -2.15 -5.65
N VAL A 87 18.00 -3.06 -5.53
CA VAL A 87 16.60 -2.71 -5.31
C VAL A 87 16.15 -3.20 -3.94
N ILE A 88 15.55 -2.30 -3.15
CA ILE A 88 14.79 -2.66 -1.96
C ILE A 88 13.31 -2.58 -2.32
N GLU A 89 12.72 -3.73 -2.58
CA GLU A 89 11.30 -3.84 -2.95
C GLU A 89 10.41 -4.24 -1.78
N THR A 90 9.13 -3.94 -1.92
CA THR A 90 8.07 -4.50 -1.09
C THR A 90 7.23 -5.44 -1.95
N GLY A 91 6.91 -6.63 -1.46
CA GLY A 91 5.96 -7.52 -2.13
C GLY A 91 4.54 -6.95 -2.14
N THR A 92 3.65 -7.64 -2.83
CA THR A 92 2.20 -7.41 -2.74
C THR A 92 1.71 -7.96 -1.40
N GLY A 93 1.02 -7.11 -0.63
CA GLY A 93 0.36 -7.55 0.60
C GLY A 93 -1.01 -8.16 0.29
N ASN A 94 -1.40 -9.14 1.08
CA ASN A 94 -2.79 -9.60 1.20
C ASN A 94 -3.12 -9.54 2.70
N CYS A 95 -3.94 -8.54 3.07
CA CYS A 95 -4.18 -8.25 4.48
C CYS A 95 -5.26 -9.14 5.05
N HIS A 96 -4.88 -9.89 6.07
CA HIS A 96 -5.76 -10.82 6.78
C HIS A 96 -6.13 -10.28 8.15
N ILE A 97 -7.37 -10.54 8.56
CA ILE A 97 -7.82 -10.41 9.95
C ILE A 97 -8.19 -11.80 10.44
N PHE A 98 -7.68 -12.18 11.61
CA PHE A 98 -8.09 -13.40 12.30
C PHE A 98 -8.89 -13.05 13.55
N VAL A 99 -10.10 -13.59 13.67
CA VAL A 99 -10.93 -13.48 14.85
C VAL A 99 -10.83 -14.75 15.68
N ASP A 100 -10.12 -14.67 16.78
CA ASP A 100 -9.91 -15.76 17.73
C ASP A 100 -11.18 -16.07 18.55
N ALA A 101 -11.23 -17.26 19.14
CA ALA A 101 -12.32 -17.67 20.04
C ALA A 101 -12.52 -16.76 21.25
N SER A 102 -11.43 -16.14 21.74
CA SER A 102 -11.41 -15.24 22.88
C SER A 102 -11.70 -13.76 22.54
N ALA A 103 -11.93 -13.46 21.26
CA ALA A 103 -12.11 -12.07 20.82
C ALA A 103 -13.42 -11.45 21.34
N ASP A 104 -13.38 -10.15 21.64
CA ASP A 104 -14.61 -9.35 21.78
C ASP A 104 -15.24 -9.19 20.39
N LEU A 105 -16.39 -9.82 20.18
CA LEU A 105 -17.04 -9.89 18.86
C LEU A 105 -17.56 -8.53 18.40
N SER A 106 -17.97 -7.64 19.32
CA SER A 106 -18.41 -6.29 18.95
C SER A 106 -17.25 -5.46 18.40
N MET A 107 -16.14 -5.48 19.13
CA MET A 107 -14.91 -4.82 18.69
C MET A 107 -14.37 -5.41 17.38
N ALA A 108 -14.43 -6.74 17.23
CA ALA A 108 -13.99 -7.42 16.01
C ALA A 108 -14.81 -6.96 14.78
N VAL A 109 -16.13 -6.85 14.90
CA VAL A 109 -17.01 -6.34 13.83
C VAL A 109 -16.61 -4.91 13.45
N ASP A 110 -16.42 -4.01 14.42
CA ASP A 110 -16.07 -2.61 14.14
C ASP A 110 -14.70 -2.50 13.46
N ILE A 111 -13.71 -3.28 13.90
CA ILE A 111 -12.38 -3.33 13.26
C ILE A 111 -12.49 -3.83 11.81
N ILE A 112 -13.23 -4.92 11.56
CA ILE A 112 -13.38 -5.49 10.22
C ILE A 112 -14.08 -4.50 9.28
N ILE A 113 -15.19 -3.91 9.72
CA ILE A 113 -15.92 -2.91 8.93
C ILE A 113 -15.02 -1.72 8.60
N ASN A 114 -14.29 -1.18 9.57
CA ASN A 114 -13.36 -0.09 9.35
C ASN A 114 -12.25 -0.49 8.35
N ALA A 115 -11.57 -1.60 8.60
CA ALA A 115 -10.45 -2.07 7.78
C ALA A 115 -10.87 -2.39 6.34
N LYS A 116 -12.12 -2.82 6.12
CA LYS A 116 -12.64 -3.13 4.78
C LYS A 116 -13.21 -1.94 4.04
N THR A 117 -13.85 -0.98 4.73
CA THR A 117 -14.72 -0.01 4.06
C THR A 117 -14.26 1.43 4.16
N GLN A 118 -13.34 1.78 5.07
CA GLN A 118 -12.86 3.15 5.23
C GLN A 118 -12.13 3.66 3.97
N ARG A 119 -11.21 2.86 3.44
CA ARG A 119 -10.46 3.18 2.22
C ARG A 119 -9.94 1.90 1.56
N VAL A 120 -10.64 1.43 0.56
CA VAL A 120 -10.34 0.14 -0.09
C VAL A 120 -9.09 0.14 -0.97
N GLY A 121 -8.66 1.31 -1.46
CA GLY A 121 -7.50 1.45 -2.36
C GLY A 121 -6.14 1.56 -1.67
N VAL A 122 -6.02 1.21 -0.39
CA VAL A 122 -4.75 1.22 0.34
C VAL A 122 -4.24 -0.19 0.59
N CYS A 123 -2.90 -0.31 0.71
CA CYS A 123 -2.22 -1.59 0.86
C CYS A 123 -2.51 -2.33 2.18
N ASN A 124 -3.15 -1.69 3.15
CA ASN A 124 -3.54 -2.28 4.43
C ASN A 124 -5.06 -2.45 4.61
N ALA A 125 -5.85 -2.30 3.53
CA ALA A 125 -7.26 -2.65 3.57
C ALA A 125 -7.44 -4.17 3.75
N CYS A 126 -8.45 -4.59 4.52
CA CYS A 126 -8.72 -6.00 4.73
C CYS A 126 -9.20 -6.67 3.43
N GLU A 127 -8.54 -7.77 3.05
CA GLU A 127 -8.86 -8.57 1.88
C GLU A 127 -9.39 -9.94 2.26
N SER A 128 -8.82 -10.54 3.31
CA SER A 128 -9.20 -11.87 3.80
C SER A 128 -9.55 -11.84 5.27
N LEU A 129 -10.53 -12.65 5.64
CA LEU A 129 -10.99 -12.82 7.01
C LEU A 129 -10.96 -14.29 7.40
N LEU A 130 -10.33 -14.60 8.51
CA LEU A 130 -10.34 -15.92 9.14
C LEU A 130 -11.09 -15.83 10.47
N ILE A 131 -11.99 -16.76 10.70
CA ILE A 131 -12.83 -16.77 11.91
C ILE A 131 -12.67 -18.12 12.62
N HIS A 132 -12.38 -18.07 13.92
CA HIS A 132 -12.34 -19.29 14.71
C HIS A 132 -13.71 -19.95 14.73
N ARG A 133 -13.76 -21.27 14.56
CA ARG A 133 -15.00 -22.04 14.39
C ARG A 133 -16.01 -21.84 15.53
N GLU A 134 -15.55 -21.70 16.77
CA GLU A 134 -16.42 -21.54 17.94
C GLU A 134 -17.20 -20.22 17.99
N VAL A 135 -16.73 -19.18 17.29
CA VAL A 135 -17.38 -17.86 17.29
C VAL A 135 -18.08 -17.53 15.97
N LYS A 136 -17.90 -18.36 14.95
CA LYS A 136 -18.42 -18.17 13.60
C LYS A 136 -19.93 -17.91 13.60
N ASP A 137 -20.72 -18.77 14.23
CA ASP A 137 -22.19 -18.70 14.20
C ASP A 137 -22.74 -17.46 14.91
N LYS A 138 -21.98 -16.87 15.84
CA LYS A 138 -22.33 -15.63 16.54
C LYS A 138 -21.90 -14.40 15.76
N LEU A 139 -20.73 -14.46 15.14
CA LEU A 139 -20.12 -13.32 14.46
C LEU A 139 -20.71 -13.07 13.08
N LEU A 140 -20.83 -14.13 12.27
CA LEU A 140 -21.19 -14.02 10.85
C LEU A 140 -22.50 -13.31 10.57
N PRO A 141 -23.62 -13.59 11.26
CA PRO A 141 -24.90 -12.93 10.95
C PRO A 141 -24.80 -11.40 11.12
N VAL A 142 -24.14 -10.94 12.20
CA VAL A 142 -24.00 -9.52 12.49
C VAL A 142 -23.01 -8.86 11.51
N LEU A 143 -21.89 -9.51 11.25
CA LEU A 143 -20.86 -9.01 10.35
C LEU A 143 -21.38 -8.96 8.90
N ALA A 144 -22.05 -10.00 8.43
CA ALA A 144 -22.59 -10.07 7.07
C ALA A 144 -23.61 -8.94 6.83
N ALA A 145 -24.54 -8.72 7.75
CA ALA A 145 -25.49 -7.62 7.65
C ALA A 145 -24.79 -6.26 7.50
N ARG A 146 -23.76 -6.00 8.34
CA ARG A 146 -22.99 -4.75 8.31
C ARG A 146 -22.16 -4.58 7.02
N LEU A 147 -21.61 -5.66 6.48
CA LEU A 147 -20.87 -5.64 5.20
C LEU A 147 -21.82 -5.42 4.02
N GLN A 148 -23.01 -6.04 4.03
CA GLN A 148 -24.04 -5.84 3.01
C GLN A 148 -24.56 -4.40 2.98
N GLU A 149 -24.76 -3.76 4.14
CA GLU A 149 -25.09 -2.32 4.22
C GLU A 149 -24.05 -1.41 3.53
N LYS A 150 -22.79 -1.89 3.45
CA LYS A 150 -21.68 -1.21 2.77
C LYS A 150 -21.45 -1.69 1.34
N HIS A 151 -22.36 -2.51 0.80
CA HIS A 151 -22.27 -3.09 -0.54
C HIS A 151 -20.99 -3.92 -0.77
N VAL A 152 -20.51 -4.60 0.28
CA VAL A 152 -19.35 -5.47 0.19
C VAL A 152 -19.81 -6.89 -0.19
N GLU A 153 -19.33 -7.41 -1.32
CA GLU A 153 -19.53 -8.80 -1.70
C GLU A 153 -18.70 -9.71 -0.77
N ILE A 154 -19.34 -10.72 -0.21
CA ILE A 154 -18.69 -11.74 0.63
C ILE A 154 -18.42 -12.96 -0.21
N ARG A 155 -17.17 -13.41 -0.25
CA ARG A 155 -16.75 -14.66 -0.86
C ARG A 155 -16.27 -15.59 0.22
N GLY A 156 -16.81 -16.80 0.27
CA GLY A 156 -16.49 -17.75 1.32
C GLY A 156 -16.42 -19.20 0.82
N ASP A 157 -15.98 -20.07 1.72
CA ASP A 157 -16.09 -21.51 1.50
C ASP A 157 -17.57 -21.97 1.55
N GLN A 158 -17.79 -23.25 1.38
CA GLN A 158 -19.14 -23.81 1.38
C GLN A 158 -19.88 -23.52 2.69
N GLU A 159 -19.18 -23.59 3.83
CA GLU A 159 -19.78 -23.38 5.15
C GLU A 159 -20.23 -21.92 5.34
N ILE A 160 -19.46 -20.95 4.82
CA ILE A 160 -19.83 -19.54 4.83
C ILE A 160 -21.02 -19.25 3.90
N CYS A 161 -21.04 -19.88 2.71
CA CYS A 161 -22.16 -19.73 1.77
C CYS A 161 -23.48 -20.29 2.31
N GLU A 162 -23.43 -21.31 3.15
CA GLU A 162 -24.62 -21.87 3.84
C GLU A 162 -25.15 -20.93 4.94
N LEU A 163 -24.27 -20.16 5.59
CA LEU A 163 -24.60 -19.26 6.70
C LEU A 163 -24.95 -17.83 6.24
N VAL A 164 -24.45 -17.43 5.10
CA VAL A 164 -24.65 -16.07 4.55
C VAL A 164 -25.31 -16.18 3.17
N PRO A 165 -26.61 -15.91 3.06
CA PRO A 165 -27.40 -16.21 1.85
C PRO A 165 -26.91 -15.60 0.55
N ASP A 166 -26.26 -14.41 0.63
CA ASP A 166 -25.77 -13.69 -0.55
C ASP A 166 -24.25 -13.86 -0.76
N ALA A 167 -23.62 -14.79 -0.03
CA ALA A 167 -22.20 -15.07 -0.21
C ALA A 167 -21.96 -15.89 -1.48
N VAL A 168 -20.86 -15.58 -2.16
CA VAL A 168 -20.41 -16.25 -3.39
C VAL A 168 -19.26 -17.21 -3.03
N THR A 169 -19.23 -18.36 -3.67
CA THR A 169 -18.12 -19.31 -3.45
C THR A 169 -16.77 -18.66 -3.81
N ALA A 170 -15.82 -18.78 -2.89
CA ALA A 170 -14.45 -18.36 -3.14
C ALA A 170 -13.77 -19.33 -4.13
N THR A 171 -13.07 -18.78 -5.13
CA THR A 171 -12.33 -19.54 -6.15
C THR A 171 -10.83 -19.30 -6.02
#